data_3630fe15df9359f5f5e4bff07e9dacaa
#
_entry.id   3630fe15df9359f5f5e4bff07e9dacaa
#
_cell.length_a   1.000
_cell.length_b   1.000
_cell.length_c   1.000
_cell.angle_alpha   90.00
_cell.angle_beta   90.00
_cell.angle_gamma   90.00
#
_symmetry.space_group_name_H-M   'P 1'
#
loop_
_entity.id
_entity.type
_entity.pdbx_description
1 polymer ?
#
loop_
_entity_poly.entity_id
_entity_poly.type
_entity_poly.pdbx_seq_one_letter_code
_entity_poly.pdbx_strand_id
1 'polypeptide(L)'
;MSQSSTSSARVRIHRLLPWLRWSTVALLSTALLLDLIFPPQLPKARDTSTLVVARDGTPLRAFADADGVWRYPATPETVSPLYLDALLNYEDRWFWRHPGVNPVALLRAGRQLLGSGEVVSGGSTLTMQVARILDARHTRHTRTPFRKFRQILRALQLEAHLSKREILILYLERAPFGGTIEGVEAASWAYLGKPASRLSKAEAALLAVLPQSPSRRRPDRHPQAAQAARDKVLERMAALGVWSRAEVEDARIESVVARQLQPPLSAALLAQRLRVAHPKAARITSTIDPNLQRTLEERVTSYFSNLPERTSAALLVVDN
;
A
#
# COMPACT_ATOMS: atom_id res chain seq x y z
N MET A 1 18.60 64.47 14.54
CA MET A 1 19.64 63.66 13.85
C MET A 1 19.32 62.19 14.01
N SER A 2 18.62 61.63 13.03
CA SER A 2 18.41 60.18 12.93
C SER A 2 17.85 59.81 11.55
N GLN A 3 18.71 59.75 10.51
CA GLN A 3 18.37 59.24 9.17
C GLN A 3 19.60 58.63 8.51
N SER A 4 20.11 57.52 8.98
CA SER A 4 21.20 56.83 8.25
C SER A 4 21.27 55.33 8.34
N SER A 5 20.24 54.64 8.95
CA SER A 5 20.33 53.17 9.12
C SER A 5 19.54 52.35 8.10
N THR A 6 18.65 52.94 7.28
CA THR A 6 17.81 52.19 6.33
C THR A 6 18.43 51.97 4.96
N SER A 7 19.50 52.71 4.60
CA SER A 7 20.16 52.64 3.28
C SER A 7 21.06 51.39 3.11
N SER A 8 21.74 50.93 4.16
CA SER A 8 22.72 49.85 4.06
C SER A 8 22.07 48.46 3.91
N ALA A 9 20.84 48.26 4.44
CA ALA A 9 20.12 47.02 4.34
C ALA A 9 19.59 46.75 2.91
N ARG A 10 19.05 47.78 2.24
CA ARG A 10 18.57 47.69 0.86
C ARG A 10 19.67 47.35 -0.16
N VAL A 11 20.85 47.93 0.00
CA VAL A 11 21.98 47.64 -0.91
C VAL A 11 22.50 46.21 -0.77
N ARG A 12 22.49 45.60 0.43
CA ARG A 12 22.88 44.20 0.63
C ARG A 12 21.87 43.23 0.02
N ILE A 13 20.57 43.49 0.10
CA ILE A 13 19.55 42.66 -0.47
C ILE A 13 19.66 42.62 -2.01
N HIS A 14 19.88 43.73 -2.68
CA HIS A 14 20.04 43.80 -4.14
C HIS A 14 21.27 43.03 -4.66
N ARG A 15 22.34 42.91 -3.87
CA ARG A 15 23.53 42.13 -4.24
C ARG A 15 23.37 40.63 -4.03
N LEU A 16 22.48 40.21 -3.13
CA LEU A 16 22.21 38.78 -2.85
C LEU A 16 21.18 38.18 -3.83
N LEU A 17 20.27 38.99 -4.40
CA LEU A 17 19.22 38.52 -5.31
C LEU A 17 19.73 37.76 -6.56
N PRO A 18 20.78 38.24 -7.27
CA PRO A 18 21.29 37.50 -8.43
C PRO A 18 21.94 36.18 -8.05
N TRP A 19 22.66 36.10 -6.94
CA TRP A 19 23.27 34.86 -6.44
C TRP A 19 22.19 33.82 -6.06
N LEU A 20 21.11 34.27 -5.44
CA LEU A 20 19.98 33.41 -5.10
C LEU A 20 19.31 32.85 -6.36
N ARG A 21 19.15 33.67 -7.40
CA ARG A 21 18.60 33.24 -8.69
C ARG A 21 19.46 32.20 -9.38
N TRP A 22 20.79 32.49 -9.48
CA TRP A 22 21.72 31.56 -10.13
C TRP A 22 21.88 30.23 -9.35
N SER A 23 21.89 30.28 -8.02
CA SER A 23 21.91 29.06 -7.21
C SER A 23 20.63 28.23 -7.35
N THR A 24 19.45 28.85 -7.46
CA THR A 24 18.20 28.18 -7.73
C THR A 24 18.19 27.54 -9.11
N VAL A 25 18.65 28.26 -10.15
CA VAL A 25 18.77 27.72 -11.51
C VAL A 25 19.74 26.53 -11.54
N ALA A 26 20.91 26.67 -10.93
CA ALA A 26 21.90 25.60 -10.85
C ALA A 26 21.33 24.35 -10.13
N LEU A 27 20.60 24.53 -9.02
CA LEU A 27 19.95 23.44 -8.28
C LEU A 27 18.89 22.74 -9.13
N LEU A 28 18.03 23.50 -9.82
CA LEU A 28 16.99 22.93 -10.68
C LEU A 28 17.60 22.22 -11.89
N SER A 29 18.64 22.79 -12.52
CA SER A 29 19.35 22.14 -13.64
C SER A 29 20.03 20.83 -13.19
N THR A 30 20.64 20.82 -12.01
CA THR A 30 21.24 19.62 -11.43
C THR A 30 20.18 18.57 -11.11
N ALA A 31 19.05 18.98 -10.54
CA ALA A 31 17.94 18.07 -10.26
C ALA A 31 17.38 17.46 -11.54
N LEU A 32 17.18 18.27 -12.60
CA LEU A 32 16.72 17.79 -13.90
C LEU A 32 17.73 16.83 -14.55
N LEU A 33 19.03 17.16 -14.49
CA LEU A 33 20.08 16.28 -15.03
C LEU A 33 20.14 14.95 -14.28
N LEU A 34 20.02 14.97 -12.96
CA LEU A 34 19.95 13.75 -12.14
C LEU A 34 18.70 12.93 -12.45
N ASP A 35 17.57 13.58 -12.73
CA ASP A 35 16.34 12.92 -13.12
C ASP A 35 16.46 12.23 -14.48
N LEU A 36 17.11 12.87 -15.46
CA LEU A 36 17.39 12.31 -16.78
C LEU A 36 18.38 11.12 -16.73
N ILE A 37 19.41 11.20 -15.88
CA ILE A 37 20.43 10.14 -15.75
C ILE A 37 19.88 8.95 -14.93
N PHE A 38 19.06 9.23 -13.90
CA PHE A 38 18.52 8.24 -12.98
C PHE A 38 16.99 8.30 -12.91
N PRO A 39 16.26 8.00 -14.00
CA PRO A 39 14.80 8.09 -14.02
C PRO A 39 14.17 7.19 -12.95
N PRO A 40 12.96 7.54 -12.45
CA PRO A 40 12.25 6.69 -11.51
C PRO A 40 11.85 5.38 -12.21
N GLN A 41 12.14 4.27 -11.54
CA GLN A 41 11.74 2.96 -12.05
C GLN A 41 10.28 2.71 -11.71
N LEU A 42 9.39 3.18 -12.58
CA LEU A 42 7.95 2.94 -12.44
C LEU A 42 7.61 1.51 -12.85
N PRO A 43 6.61 0.89 -12.21
CA PRO A 43 6.15 -0.44 -12.57
C PRO A 43 5.67 -0.49 -14.01
N LYS A 44 6.07 -1.53 -14.74
CA LYS A 44 5.54 -1.78 -16.08
C LYS A 44 4.18 -2.48 -16.00
N ALA A 45 3.35 -2.32 -17.01
CA ALA A 45 2.05 -3.01 -17.10
C ALA A 45 2.15 -4.55 -17.02
N ARG A 46 3.33 -5.12 -17.27
CA ARG A 46 3.60 -6.56 -17.16
C ARG A 46 3.90 -7.04 -15.73
N ASP A 47 4.10 -6.12 -14.78
CA ASP A 47 4.42 -6.44 -13.37
C ASP A 47 3.15 -6.66 -12.53
N THR A 48 2.02 -6.96 -13.15
CA THR A 48 0.75 -7.23 -12.48
C THR A 48 0.45 -8.71 -12.44
N SER A 49 0.00 -9.20 -11.28
CA SER A 49 -0.63 -10.50 -11.18
C SER A 49 -1.99 -10.49 -11.88
N THR A 50 -2.43 -11.65 -12.39
CA THR A 50 -3.75 -11.78 -12.98
C THR A 50 -4.72 -12.33 -11.94
N LEU A 51 -5.82 -11.64 -11.70
CA LEU A 51 -6.90 -12.06 -10.82
C LEU A 51 -8.13 -12.44 -11.65
N VAL A 52 -8.54 -13.72 -11.59
CA VAL A 52 -9.80 -14.17 -12.15
C VAL A 52 -10.85 -14.15 -11.05
N VAL A 53 -11.97 -13.47 -11.29
CA VAL A 53 -13.04 -13.29 -10.32
C VAL A 53 -14.37 -13.83 -10.84
N ALA A 54 -15.24 -14.20 -9.91
CA ALA A 54 -16.65 -14.53 -10.16
C ALA A 54 -17.43 -13.27 -10.58
N ARG A 55 -18.71 -13.44 -10.93
CA ARG A 55 -19.59 -12.34 -11.37
C ARG A 55 -19.78 -11.25 -10.31
N ASP A 56 -19.65 -11.57 -9.04
CA ASP A 56 -19.76 -10.62 -7.91
C ASP A 56 -18.42 -10.03 -7.47
N GLY A 57 -17.32 -10.39 -8.15
CA GLY A 57 -15.97 -9.94 -7.82
C GLY A 57 -15.19 -10.81 -6.84
N THR A 58 -15.79 -11.90 -6.33
CA THR A 58 -15.11 -12.87 -5.46
C THR A 58 -13.94 -13.53 -6.22
N PRO A 59 -12.72 -13.55 -5.67
CA PRO A 59 -11.59 -14.23 -6.28
C PRO A 59 -11.84 -15.73 -6.48
N LEU A 60 -11.73 -16.20 -7.72
CA LEU A 60 -11.72 -17.61 -8.08
C LEU A 60 -10.30 -18.16 -8.11
N ARG A 61 -9.40 -17.43 -8.76
CA ARG A 61 -7.98 -17.78 -8.81
C ARG A 61 -7.10 -16.54 -9.01
N ALA A 62 -6.05 -16.49 -8.22
CA ALA A 62 -4.97 -15.52 -8.39
C ALA A 62 -3.77 -16.20 -9.03
N PHE A 63 -3.17 -15.54 -10.02
CA PHE A 63 -1.93 -15.96 -10.63
C PHE A 63 -0.86 -14.95 -10.21
N ALA A 64 0.16 -15.41 -9.52
CA ALA A 64 1.28 -14.58 -9.14
C ALA A 64 1.96 -13.97 -10.38
N ASP A 65 2.62 -12.84 -10.20
CA ASP A 65 3.52 -12.27 -11.20
C ASP A 65 4.81 -13.09 -11.35
N ALA A 66 5.75 -12.60 -12.18
CA ALA A 66 7.02 -13.26 -12.42
C ALA A 66 7.89 -13.41 -11.15
N ASP A 67 7.68 -12.57 -10.14
CA ASP A 67 8.38 -12.61 -8.85
C ASP A 67 7.67 -13.50 -7.82
N GLY A 68 6.59 -14.18 -8.19
CA GLY A 68 5.80 -15.03 -7.29
C GLY A 68 4.94 -14.23 -6.30
N VAL A 69 4.68 -12.96 -6.57
CA VAL A 69 3.94 -12.06 -5.68
C VAL A 69 2.49 -11.89 -6.16
N TRP A 70 1.57 -11.84 -5.21
CA TRP A 70 0.15 -11.58 -5.46
C TRP A 70 -0.15 -10.10 -5.22
N ARG A 71 -0.58 -9.41 -6.30
CA ARG A 71 -1.03 -8.03 -6.31
C ARG A 71 -2.39 -7.95 -6.98
N TYR A 72 -3.37 -7.48 -6.25
CA TYR A 72 -4.69 -7.24 -6.83
C TYR A 72 -4.84 -5.75 -7.11
N PRO A 73 -5.42 -5.38 -8.26
CA PRO A 73 -5.67 -3.97 -8.57
C PRO A 73 -6.50 -3.31 -7.47
N ALA A 74 -6.07 -2.14 -7.03
CA ALA A 74 -6.75 -1.35 -6.02
C ALA A 74 -6.63 0.14 -6.33
N THR A 75 -7.74 0.86 -6.25
CA THR A 75 -7.80 2.31 -6.39
C THR A 75 -8.49 2.92 -5.17
N PRO A 76 -8.34 4.23 -4.92
CA PRO A 76 -9.04 4.87 -3.81
C PRO A 76 -10.56 4.65 -3.82
N GLU A 77 -11.17 4.48 -5.00
CA GLU A 77 -12.61 4.27 -5.17
C GLU A 77 -13.04 2.82 -4.89
N THR A 78 -12.12 1.86 -5.02
CA THR A 78 -12.39 0.43 -4.80
C THR A 78 -12.06 -0.04 -3.39
N VAL A 79 -11.49 0.83 -2.56
CA VAL A 79 -11.13 0.53 -1.17
C VAL A 79 -12.05 1.28 -0.21
N SER A 80 -12.32 0.71 0.95
CA SER A 80 -13.16 1.33 1.99
C SER A 80 -12.63 2.73 2.37
N PRO A 81 -13.47 3.76 2.42
CA PRO A 81 -13.11 5.07 2.95
C PRO A 81 -12.50 4.99 4.35
N LEU A 82 -12.97 4.06 5.20
CA LEU A 82 -12.42 3.83 6.53
C LEU A 82 -10.94 3.43 6.51
N TYR A 83 -10.54 2.64 5.49
CA TYR A 83 -9.12 2.31 5.33
C TYR A 83 -8.29 3.51 4.89
N LEU A 84 -8.80 4.31 3.97
CA LEU A 84 -8.10 5.53 3.54
C LEU A 84 -7.95 6.53 4.69
N ASP A 85 -9.00 6.69 5.50
CA ASP A 85 -8.95 7.51 6.72
C ASP A 85 -7.89 7.02 7.70
N ALA A 86 -7.90 5.71 8.01
CA ALA A 86 -6.92 5.10 8.89
C ALA A 86 -5.50 5.25 8.34
N LEU A 87 -5.28 4.90 7.07
CA LEU A 87 -3.98 4.97 6.41
C LEU A 87 -3.42 6.39 6.42
N LEU A 88 -4.17 7.34 5.87
CA LEU A 88 -3.67 8.70 5.70
C LEU A 88 -3.46 9.41 7.04
N ASN A 89 -4.42 9.34 7.98
CA ASN A 89 -4.28 10.01 9.26
C ASN A 89 -3.23 9.36 10.17
N TYR A 90 -2.95 8.08 10.01
CA TYR A 90 -1.94 7.38 10.79
C TYR A 90 -0.53 7.53 10.21
N GLU A 91 -0.37 7.34 8.88
CA GLU A 91 0.92 7.34 8.21
C GLU A 91 1.36 8.73 7.72
N ASP A 92 0.42 9.52 7.16
CA ASP A 92 0.76 10.76 6.48
C ASP A 92 -0.45 11.72 6.37
N ARG A 93 -0.82 12.35 7.50
CA ARG A 93 -1.99 13.24 7.57
C ARG A 93 -1.98 14.40 6.56
N TRP A 94 -0.78 14.81 6.13
CA TRP A 94 -0.60 15.93 5.21
C TRP A 94 -0.28 15.48 3.79
N PHE A 95 -0.55 14.20 3.46
CA PHE A 95 -0.22 13.58 2.18
C PHE A 95 -0.58 14.46 0.97
N TRP A 96 -1.78 15.04 0.96
CA TRP A 96 -2.27 15.86 -0.15
C TRP A 96 -1.62 17.25 -0.27
N ARG A 97 -0.81 17.69 0.72
CA ARG A 97 -0.33 19.07 0.84
C ARG A 97 1.17 19.25 0.67
N HIS A 98 1.97 18.20 0.84
CA HIS A 98 3.41 18.29 0.74
C HIS A 98 3.94 17.65 -0.57
N PRO A 99 5.08 18.10 -1.13
CA PRO A 99 5.68 17.57 -2.36
C PRO A 99 6.54 16.31 -2.07
N GLY A 100 5.92 15.24 -1.56
CA GLY A 100 6.57 13.95 -1.29
C GLY A 100 7.34 13.86 0.02
N VAL A 101 7.70 14.97 0.59
CA VAL A 101 8.43 15.07 1.87
C VAL A 101 7.76 16.12 2.74
N ASN A 102 7.50 15.80 4.00
CA ASN A 102 6.93 16.76 4.94
C ASN A 102 8.06 17.49 5.69
N PRO A 103 8.33 18.77 5.36
CA PRO A 103 9.45 19.50 5.95
C PRO A 103 9.31 19.72 7.46
N VAL A 104 8.06 19.89 7.94
CA VAL A 104 7.77 20.04 9.38
C VAL A 104 8.09 18.75 10.13
N ALA A 105 7.69 17.59 9.56
CA ALA A 105 7.99 16.29 10.14
C ALA A 105 9.49 15.99 10.13
N LEU A 106 10.22 16.37 9.08
CA LEU A 106 11.69 16.24 9.01
C LEU A 106 12.39 17.12 10.04
N LEU A 107 11.98 18.38 10.17
CA LEU A 107 12.54 19.30 11.16
C LEU A 107 12.31 18.78 12.58
N ARG A 108 11.09 18.30 12.88
CA ARG A 108 10.77 17.66 14.17
C ARG A 108 11.64 16.44 14.43
N ALA A 109 11.78 15.54 13.45
CA ALA A 109 12.62 14.35 13.57
C ALA A 109 14.11 14.71 13.78
N GLY A 110 14.62 15.73 13.08
CA GLY A 110 15.96 16.27 13.27
C GLY A 110 16.19 16.84 14.68
N ARG A 111 15.23 17.62 15.19
CA ARG A 111 15.28 18.14 16.58
C ARG A 111 15.26 17.03 17.63
N GLN A 112 14.45 15.97 17.41
CA GLN A 112 14.41 14.82 18.32
C GLN A 112 15.75 14.07 18.30
N LEU A 113 16.34 13.84 17.14
CA LEU A 113 17.64 13.18 17.01
C LEU A 113 18.74 13.96 17.75
N LEU A 114 18.74 15.29 17.64
CA LEU A 114 19.71 16.16 18.32
C LEU A 114 19.48 16.26 19.83
N GLY A 115 18.21 16.14 20.29
CA GLY A 115 17.86 16.32 21.70
C GLY A 115 17.87 15.03 22.52
N SER A 116 17.44 13.89 21.95
CA SER A 116 17.32 12.62 22.67
C SER A 116 18.17 11.49 22.09
N GLY A 117 18.91 11.73 21.01
CA GLY A 117 19.66 10.69 20.30
C GLY A 117 18.78 9.67 19.56
N GLU A 118 17.46 9.73 19.70
CA GLU A 118 16.51 8.82 19.09
C GLU A 118 15.41 9.57 18.31
N VAL A 119 15.00 8.99 17.19
CA VAL A 119 13.85 9.49 16.41
C VAL A 119 12.58 8.79 16.90
N VAL A 120 11.82 9.45 17.75
CA VAL A 120 10.59 8.92 18.37
C VAL A 120 9.40 9.00 17.41
N SER A 121 9.37 9.96 16.48
CA SER A 121 8.27 10.10 15.51
C SER A 121 8.70 9.85 14.08
N GLY A 122 7.91 9.06 13.33
CA GLY A 122 8.17 8.78 11.93
C GLY A 122 8.12 10.04 11.06
N GLY A 123 9.26 10.49 10.56
CA GLY A 123 9.36 11.56 9.56
C GLY A 123 9.19 11.07 8.12
N SER A 124 8.70 9.85 7.90
CA SER A 124 8.53 9.26 6.57
C SER A 124 7.11 9.49 6.07
N THR A 125 6.97 10.08 4.90
CA THR A 125 5.71 10.26 4.20
C THR A 125 5.28 8.99 3.46
N LEU A 126 4.03 8.94 2.99
CA LEU A 126 3.52 7.86 2.16
C LEU A 126 4.32 7.76 0.85
N THR A 127 4.65 8.89 0.20
CA THR A 127 5.48 8.93 -1.00
C THR A 127 6.88 8.37 -0.75
N MET A 128 7.49 8.64 0.40
CA MET A 128 8.76 8.02 0.79
C MET A 128 8.63 6.51 0.99
N GLN A 129 7.49 6.03 1.45
CA GLN A 129 7.24 4.59 1.57
C GLN A 129 7.11 3.95 0.18
N VAL A 130 6.40 4.57 -0.76
CA VAL A 130 6.33 4.14 -2.16
C VAL A 130 7.72 4.11 -2.79
N ALA A 131 8.52 5.18 -2.62
CA ALA A 131 9.90 5.21 -3.09
C ALA A 131 10.73 4.03 -2.56
N ARG A 132 10.58 3.69 -1.28
CA ARG A 132 11.23 2.52 -0.67
C ARG A 132 10.75 1.20 -1.26
N ILE A 133 9.45 1.05 -1.51
CA ILE A 133 8.85 -0.16 -2.09
C ILE A 133 9.39 -0.39 -3.50
N LEU A 134 9.46 0.65 -4.31
CA LEU A 134 9.98 0.57 -5.68
C LEU A 134 11.49 0.30 -5.72
N ASP A 135 12.26 0.90 -4.80
CA ASP A 135 13.71 0.67 -4.69
C ASP A 135 14.09 -0.70 -4.08
N ALA A 136 13.21 -1.32 -3.28
CA ALA A 136 13.51 -2.56 -2.54
C ALA A 136 13.81 -3.76 -3.45
N ARG A 137 13.31 -3.74 -4.69
CA ARG A 137 13.58 -4.77 -5.70
C ARG A 137 15.04 -4.79 -6.18
N HIS A 138 15.78 -3.69 -5.98
CA HIS A 138 17.11 -3.49 -6.56
C HIS A 138 18.23 -3.35 -5.52
N THR A 139 17.91 -3.30 -4.21
CA THR A 139 18.93 -3.04 -3.18
C THR A 139 18.79 -3.92 -1.95
N ARG A 140 19.89 -4.61 -1.58
CA ARG A 140 20.02 -5.40 -0.34
C ARG A 140 19.88 -4.53 0.93
N HIS A 141 19.36 -5.11 2.00
CA HIS A 141 18.87 -4.48 3.22
C HIS A 141 19.97 -3.97 4.17
N THR A 142 20.49 -2.76 3.99
CA THR A 142 21.27 -2.07 5.03
C THR A 142 20.64 -0.72 5.37
N ARG A 143 20.41 -0.45 6.66
CA ARG A 143 19.87 0.85 7.14
C ARG A 143 21.03 1.84 7.27
N THR A 144 21.26 2.69 6.29
CA THR A 144 22.26 3.75 6.34
C THR A 144 21.60 5.12 6.18
N PRO A 145 22.17 6.20 6.74
CA PRO A 145 21.71 7.59 6.52
C PRO A 145 21.61 7.96 5.04
N PHE A 146 22.53 7.44 4.24
CA PHE A 146 22.55 7.64 2.78
C PHE A 146 21.28 7.10 2.10
N ARG A 147 20.75 5.94 2.57
CA ARG A 147 19.48 5.41 2.04
C ARG A 147 18.29 6.30 2.36
N LYS A 148 18.28 6.93 3.54
CA LYS A 148 17.22 7.89 3.90
C LYS A 148 17.26 9.11 3.01
N PHE A 149 18.45 9.63 2.72
CA PHE A 149 18.64 10.73 1.78
C PHE A 149 18.18 10.34 0.36
N ARG A 150 18.61 9.18 -0.14
CA ARG A 150 18.15 8.66 -1.43
C ARG A 150 16.63 8.49 -1.48
N GLN A 151 16.02 8.00 -0.41
CA GLN A 151 14.56 7.86 -0.29
C GLN A 151 13.85 9.23 -0.39
N ILE A 152 14.41 10.28 0.20
CA ILE A 152 13.91 11.65 0.09
C ILE A 152 13.97 12.12 -1.37
N LEU A 153 15.13 11.99 -2.02
CA LEU A 153 15.28 12.37 -3.42
C LEU A 153 14.31 11.61 -4.34
N ARG A 154 14.19 10.30 -4.15
CA ARG A 154 13.23 9.47 -4.91
C ARG A 154 11.77 9.87 -4.64
N ALA A 155 11.42 10.27 -3.43
CA ALA A 155 10.08 10.76 -3.13
C ALA A 155 9.77 12.07 -3.87
N LEU A 156 10.71 13.01 -3.88
CA LEU A 156 10.57 14.26 -4.65
C LEU A 156 10.46 13.98 -6.17
N GLN A 157 11.27 13.05 -6.67
CA GLN A 157 11.24 12.63 -8.05
C GLN A 157 9.90 11.98 -8.43
N LEU A 158 9.34 11.10 -7.60
CA LEU A 158 8.02 10.52 -7.82
C LEU A 158 6.92 11.59 -7.92
N GLU A 159 6.96 12.60 -7.06
CA GLU A 159 5.99 13.70 -7.10
C GLU A 159 6.15 14.63 -8.32
N ALA A 160 7.32 14.65 -8.93
CA ALA A 160 7.53 15.38 -10.18
C ALA A 160 6.95 14.63 -11.39
N HIS A 161 6.85 13.30 -11.33
CA HIS A 161 6.38 12.44 -12.43
C HIS A 161 4.95 11.94 -12.27
N LEU A 162 4.45 11.86 -11.03
CA LEU A 162 3.17 11.24 -10.71
C LEU A 162 2.29 12.20 -9.89
N SER A 163 1.00 12.14 -10.14
CA SER A 163 0.01 12.79 -9.30
C SER A 163 -0.08 12.09 -7.92
N LYS A 164 -0.57 12.80 -6.92
CA LYS A 164 -0.87 12.23 -5.60
C LYS A 164 -1.74 10.98 -5.67
N ARG A 165 -2.72 10.99 -6.58
CA ARG A 165 -3.62 9.86 -6.79
C ARG A 165 -2.87 8.64 -7.31
N GLU A 166 -1.97 8.79 -8.26
CA GLU A 166 -1.15 7.69 -8.79
C GLU A 166 -0.18 7.14 -7.74
N ILE A 167 0.43 8.02 -6.93
CA ILE A 167 1.28 7.60 -5.80
C ILE A 167 0.46 6.79 -4.78
N LEU A 168 -0.76 7.22 -4.46
CA LEU A 168 -1.65 6.48 -3.57
C LEU A 168 -2.02 5.12 -4.16
N ILE A 169 -2.35 5.03 -5.45
CA ILE A 169 -2.61 3.76 -6.15
C ILE A 169 -1.40 2.83 -6.03
N LEU A 170 -0.19 3.32 -6.28
CA LEU A 170 1.04 2.52 -6.14
C LEU A 170 1.20 1.98 -4.70
N TYR A 171 0.84 2.76 -3.70
CA TYR A 171 0.85 2.28 -2.31
C TYR A 171 -0.21 1.20 -2.08
N LEU A 172 -1.45 1.45 -2.50
CA LEU A 172 -2.57 0.53 -2.33
C LEU A 172 -2.32 -0.83 -2.99
N GLU A 173 -1.60 -0.86 -4.12
CA GLU A 173 -1.29 -2.08 -4.86
C GLU A 173 0.00 -2.78 -4.42
N ARG A 174 0.95 -2.06 -3.80
CA ARG A 174 2.32 -2.57 -3.62
C ARG A 174 2.83 -2.53 -2.19
N ALA A 175 2.10 -1.96 -1.24
CA ALA A 175 2.49 -2.02 0.15
C ALA A 175 2.64 -3.48 0.60
N PRO A 176 3.71 -3.85 1.33
CA PRO A 176 3.93 -5.23 1.76
C PRO A 176 3.04 -5.57 2.96
N PHE A 177 2.31 -6.68 2.87
CA PHE A 177 1.46 -7.18 3.96
C PHE A 177 1.98 -8.48 4.58
N GLY A 178 3.11 -9.00 4.10
CA GLY A 178 3.78 -10.18 4.62
C GLY A 178 3.75 -11.38 3.66
N GLY A 179 4.85 -12.14 3.65
CA GLY A 179 5.05 -13.21 2.69
C GLY A 179 5.07 -12.66 1.26
N THR A 180 4.27 -13.27 0.40
CA THR A 180 4.11 -12.92 -1.02
C THR A 180 2.92 -12.00 -1.29
N ILE A 181 2.32 -11.40 -0.24
CA ILE A 181 1.16 -10.53 -0.37
C ILE A 181 1.61 -9.08 -0.46
N GLU A 182 1.28 -8.42 -1.54
CA GLU A 182 1.41 -6.99 -1.73
C GLU A 182 0.05 -6.38 -2.13
N GLY A 183 -0.22 -5.20 -1.59
CA GLY A 183 -1.44 -4.44 -1.81
C GLY A 183 -2.58 -4.80 -0.86
N VAL A 184 -3.42 -3.77 -0.60
CA VAL A 184 -4.50 -3.87 0.39
C VAL A 184 -5.61 -4.82 -0.02
N GLU A 185 -5.95 -4.89 -1.31
CA GLU A 185 -7.00 -5.76 -1.82
C GLU A 185 -6.59 -7.24 -1.66
N ALA A 186 -5.34 -7.59 -2.01
CA ALA A 186 -4.81 -8.92 -1.81
C ALA A 186 -4.74 -9.28 -0.31
N ALA A 187 -4.34 -8.33 0.54
CA ALA A 187 -4.28 -8.53 1.98
C ALA A 187 -5.67 -8.73 2.61
N SER A 188 -6.67 -7.96 2.17
CA SER A 188 -8.06 -8.08 2.62
C SER A 188 -8.61 -9.47 2.32
N TRP A 189 -8.45 -9.95 1.10
CA TRP A 189 -8.88 -11.30 0.73
C TRP A 189 -8.10 -12.39 1.47
N ALA A 190 -6.78 -12.23 1.59
CA ALA A 190 -5.93 -13.23 2.22
C ALA A 190 -6.18 -13.39 3.72
N TYR A 191 -6.34 -12.30 4.44
CA TYR A 191 -6.48 -12.32 5.90
C TYR A 191 -7.94 -12.28 6.36
N LEU A 192 -8.83 -11.59 5.64
CA LEU A 192 -10.19 -11.32 6.08
C LEU A 192 -11.26 -12.03 5.22
N GLY A 193 -10.88 -12.50 4.02
CA GLY A 193 -11.77 -13.24 3.11
C GLY A 193 -12.88 -12.38 2.50
N LYS A 194 -12.63 -11.07 2.35
CA LYS A 194 -13.57 -10.12 1.76
C LYS A 194 -12.86 -9.01 1.00
N PRO A 195 -13.54 -8.27 0.12
CA PRO A 195 -12.92 -7.16 -0.62
C PRO A 195 -12.57 -5.99 0.31
N ALA A 196 -11.54 -5.24 -0.05
CA ALA A 196 -11.09 -4.08 0.72
C ALA A 196 -12.13 -2.93 0.75
N SER A 197 -13.12 -2.94 -0.12
CA SER A 197 -14.25 -1.99 -0.08
C SER A 197 -15.19 -2.18 1.12
N ARG A 198 -15.15 -3.35 1.78
CA ARG A 198 -16.09 -3.75 2.85
C ARG A 198 -15.42 -3.88 4.22
N LEU A 199 -14.30 -3.20 4.44
CA LEU A 199 -13.59 -3.23 5.71
C LEU A 199 -14.36 -2.48 6.80
N SER A 200 -14.42 -3.07 8.00
CA SER A 200 -14.83 -2.39 9.24
C SER A 200 -13.73 -1.44 9.73
N LYS A 201 -14.00 -0.63 10.76
CA LYS A 201 -12.98 0.22 11.39
C LYS A 201 -11.83 -0.60 12.01
N ALA A 202 -12.14 -1.71 12.65
CA ALA A 202 -11.14 -2.61 13.22
C ALA A 202 -10.22 -3.20 12.14
N GLU A 203 -10.80 -3.69 11.05
CA GLU A 203 -10.08 -4.27 9.93
C GLU A 203 -9.28 -3.22 9.15
N ALA A 204 -9.87 -2.05 8.93
CA ALA A 204 -9.18 -0.91 8.31
C ALA A 204 -7.95 -0.49 9.11
N ALA A 205 -8.08 -0.34 10.43
CA ALA A 205 -6.98 -0.03 11.33
C ALA A 205 -5.91 -1.13 11.33
N LEU A 206 -6.31 -2.41 11.32
CA LEU A 206 -5.38 -3.53 11.21
C LEU A 206 -4.56 -3.44 9.92
N LEU A 207 -5.24 -3.38 8.76
CA LEU A 207 -4.54 -3.35 7.48
C LEU A 207 -3.67 -2.09 7.31
N ALA A 208 -4.07 -0.94 7.87
CA ALA A 208 -3.27 0.29 7.81
C ALA A 208 -1.91 0.16 8.51
N VAL A 209 -1.81 -0.66 9.56
CA VAL A 209 -0.57 -0.77 10.36
C VAL A 209 0.36 -1.90 9.91
N LEU A 210 -0.15 -2.90 9.15
CA LEU A 210 0.64 -4.07 8.77
C LEU A 210 1.90 -3.72 7.93
N PRO A 211 1.87 -2.79 6.96
CA PRO A 211 3.03 -2.48 6.12
C PRO A 211 4.25 -1.94 6.86
N GLN A 212 4.09 -1.43 8.08
CA GLN A 212 5.20 -0.97 8.93
C GLN A 212 6.14 -2.11 9.37
N SER A 213 5.58 -3.30 9.63
CA SER A 213 6.33 -4.49 10.08
C SER A 213 5.63 -5.77 9.63
N PRO A 214 5.56 -6.01 8.31
CA PRO A 214 4.69 -7.03 7.74
C PRO A 214 4.98 -8.44 8.26
N SER A 215 6.23 -8.80 8.47
CA SER A 215 6.59 -10.13 8.97
C SER A 215 6.30 -10.32 10.46
N ARG A 216 6.43 -9.24 11.28
CA ARG A 216 6.26 -9.31 12.75
C ARG A 216 4.81 -9.14 13.19
N ARG A 217 3.95 -8.59 12.30
CA ARG A 217 2.54 -8.28 12.59
C ARG A 217 1.59 -9.08 11.73
N ARG A 218 2.05 -10.15 11.08
CA ARG A 218 1.18 -11.06 10.34
C ARG A 218 0.08 -11.60 11.25
N PRO A 219 -1.20 -11.28 10.98
CA PRO A 219 -2.28 -11.62 11.91
C PRO A 219 -2.55 -13.12 12.00
N ASP A 220 -2.21 -13.89 10.96
CA ASP A 220 -2.28 -15.34 10.92
C ASP A 220 -1.18 -16.05 11.74
N ARG A 221 -0.09 -15.34 12.06
CA ARG A 221 1.06 -15.90 12.82
C ARG A 221 1.26 -15.23 14.18
N HIS A 222 0.95 -13.96 14.27
CA HIS A 222 1.20 -13.12 15.45
C HIS A 222 -0.04 -12.28 15.79
N PRO A 223 -1.20 -12.92 16.12
CA PRO A 223 -2.48 -12.22 16.30
C PRO A 223 -2.43 -11.16 17.42
N GLN A 224 -1.76 -11.43 18.53
CA GLN A 224 -1.65 -10.46 19.65
C GLN A 224 -0.84 -9.22 19.23
N ALA A 225 0.27 -9.40 18.50
CA ALA A 225 1.07 -8.29 18.01
C ALA A 225 0.31 -7.46 16.94
N ALA A 226 -0.48 -8.11 16.11
CA ALA A 226 -1.35 -7.49 15.14
C ALA A 226 -2.46 -6.68 15.83
N GLN A 227 -3.12 -7.26 16.84
CA GLN A 227 -4.16 -6.60 17.63
C GLN A 227 -3.61 -5.38 18.38
N ALA A 228 -2.50 -5.52 19.08
CA ALA A 228 -1.87 -4.40 19.78
C ALA A 228 -1.47 -3.25 18.83
N ALA A 229 -1.07 -3.57 17.60
CA ALA A 229 -0.75 -2.58 16.60
C ALA A 229 -2.01 -1.90 16.02
N ARG A 230 -3.09 -2.67 15.78
CA ARG A 230 -4.42 -2.16 15.41
C ARG A 230 -4.94 -1.17 16.43
N ASP A 231 -4.88 -1.52 17.71
CA ASP A 231 -5.43 -0.71 18.80
C ASP A 231 -4.71 0.65 18.91
N LYS A 232 -3.42 0.72 18.58
CA LYS A 232 -2.69 1.99 18.46
C LYS A 232 -3.22 2.87 17.33
N VAL A 233 -3.63 2.29 16.21
CA VAL A 233 -4.25 3.04 15.13
C VAL A 233 -5.61 3.55 15.57
N LEU A 234 -6.45 2.69 16.17
CA LEU A 234 -7.77 3.06 16.68
C LEU A 234 -7.68 4.23 17.67
N GLU A 235 -6.79 4.14 18.66
CA GLU A 235 -6.55 5.22 19.63
C GLU A 235 -6.08 6.51 18.93
N ARG A 236 -5.24 6.39 17.92
CA ARG A 236 -4.79 7.53 17.13
C ARG A 236 -5.94 8.20 16.36
N MET A 237 -6.88 7.41 15.83
CA MET A 237 -8.06 7.94 15.13
C MET A 237 -8.98 8.71 16.09
N ALA A 238 -9.19 8.19 17.31
CA ALA A 238 -9.92 8.91 18.35
C ALA A 238 -9.22 10.19 18.77
N ALA A 239 -7.91 10.15 19.02
CA ALA A 239 -7.11 11.31 19.41
C ALA A 239 -7.08 12.43 18.37
N LEU A 240 -7.25 12.08 17.08
CA LEU A 240 -7.33 13.03 15.97
C LEU A 240 -8.78 13.50 15.69
N GLY A 241 -9.78 12.94 16.37
CA GLY A 241 -11.20 13.23 16.12
C GLY A 241 -11.71 12.73 14.75
N VAL A 242 -10.99 11.77 14.13
CA VAL A 242 -11.40 11.14 12.86
C VAL A 242 -12.56 10.18 13.10
N TRP A 243 -12.45 9.39 14.15
CA TRP A 243 -13.52 8.51 14.65
C TRP A 243 -13.88 8.90 16.09
N SER A 244 -15.14 8.76 16.46
CA SER A 244 -15.60 9.03 17.82
C SER A 244 -15.02 7.97 18.81
N ARG A 245 -14.99 8.34 20.09
CA ARG A 245 -14.58 7.40 21.14
C ARG A 245 -15.44 6.14 21.17
N ALA A 246 -16.75 6.27 21.04
CA ALA A 246 -17.67 5.14 21.03
C ALA A 246 -17.37 4.20 19.85
N GLU A 247 -17.20 4.71 18.64
CA GLU A 247 -16.84 3.90 17.48
C GLU A 247 -15.50 3.19 17.62
N VAL A 248 -14.54 3.81 18.29
CA VAL A 248 -13.23 3.19 18.56
C VAL A 248 -13.35 2.09 19.60
N GLU A 249 -14.13 2.26 20.66
CA GLU A 249 -14.36 1.20 21.66
C GLU A 249 -15.10 0.00 21.02
N ASP A 250 -16.11 0.24 20.19
CA ASP A 250 -16.80 -0.82 19.44
C ASP A 250 -15.82 -1.58 18.53
N ALA A 251 -14.96 -0.85 17.81
CA ALA A 251 -13.94 -1.45 16.94
C ALA A 251 -12.86 -2.24 17.72
N ARG A 252 -12.59 -1.89 18.98
CA ARG A 252 -11.64 -2.64 19.85
C ARG A 252 -12.21 -3.97 20.30
N ILE A 253 -13.51 -4.02 20.55
CA ILE A 253 -14.21 -5.26 20.95
C ILE A 253 -14.32 -6.21 19.75
N GLU A 254 -14.37 -5.68 18.52
CA GLU A 254 -14.44 -6.50 17.31
C GLU A 254 -13.25 -7.45 17.22
N SER A 255 -13.55 -8.75 17.21
CA SER A 255 -12.54 -9.79 17.07
C SER A 255 -12.15 -9.94 15.60
N VAL A 256 -10.95 -9.52 15.25
CA VAL A 256 -10.43 -9.72 13.89
C VAL A 256 -9.70 -11.05 13.81
N VAL A 257 -10.41 -12.08 13.36
CA VAL A 257 -9.84 -13.41 13.15
C VAL A 257 -9.28 -13.48 11.74
N ALA A 258 -7.97 -13.50 11.63
CA ALA A 258 -7.31 -13.69 10.35
C ALA A 258 -7.40 -15.16 9.91
N ARG A 259 -7.75 -15.35 8.65
CA ARG A 259 -7.73 -16.69 8.02
C ARG A 259 -6.28 -17.11 7.78
N GLN A 260 -6.06 -18.42 7.79
CA GLN A 260 -4.80 -18.97 7.30
C GLN A 260 -4.68 -18.67 5.81
N LEU A 261 -3.53 -18.18 5.38
CA LEU A 261 -3.23 -17.83 4.01
C LEU A 261 -3.45 -19.02 3.08
N GLN A 262 -4.52 -19.00 2.31
CA GLN A 262 -4.77 -19.95 1.24
C GLN A 262 -5.07 -19.16 -0.05
N PRO A 263 -4.33 -19.44 -1.15
CA PRO A 263 -4.66 -18.84 -2.43
C PRO A 263 -6.06 -19.31 -2.87
N PRO A 264 -6.88 -18.42 -3.45
CA PRO A 264 -8.15 -18.84 -4.03
C PRO A 264 -7.87 -19.85 -5.15
N LEU A 265 -8.54 -21.00 -5.08
CA LEU A 265 -8.36 -22.12 -6.02
C LEU A 265 -9.72 -22.71 -6.41
N SER A 266 -10.65 -21.87 -6.80
CA SER A 266 -11.94 -22.27 -7.34
C SER A 266 -11.97 -22.13 -8.86
N ALA A 267 -12.76 -22.96 -9.56
CA ALA A 267 -12.85 -22.97 -11.02
C ALA A 267 -11.47 -22.96 -11.73
N ALA A 268 -10.52 -23.74 -11.24
CA ALA A 268 -9.10 -23.66 -11.59
C ALA A 268 -8.83 -23.78 -13.09
N LEU A 269 -9.52 -24.70 -13.80
CA LEU A 269 -9.35 -24.92 -15.24
C LEU A 269 -9.90 -23.76 -16.07
N LEU A 270 -11.08 -23.24 -15.70
CA LEU A 270 -11.67 -22.08 -16.35
C LEU A 270 -10.76 -20.86 -16.18
N ALA A 271 -10.29 -20.61 -14.96
CA ALA A 271 -9.40 -19.50 -14.67
C ALA A 271 -8.10 -19.57 -15.49
N GLN A 272 -7.53 -20.77 -15.65
CA GLN A 272 -6.35 -20.97 -16.50
C GLN A 272 -6.64 -20.65 -17.99
N ARG A 273 -7.78 -21.10 -18.52
CA ARG A 273 -8.19 -20.81 -19.89
C ARG A 273 -8.40 -19.30 -20.11
N LEU A 274 -9.09 -18.64 -19.18
CA LEU A 274 -9.33 -17.20 -19.24
C LEU A 274 -8.01 -16.40 -19.20
N ARG A 275 -7.06 -16.80 -18.37
CA ARG A 275 -5.73 -16.18 -18.32
C ARG A 275 -4.99 -16.29 -19.66
N VAL A 276 -5.03 -17.48 -20.29
CA VAL A 276 -4.39 -17.70 -21.60
C VAL A 276 -5.07 -16.87 -22.69
N ALA A 277 -6.40 -16.77 -22.67
CA ALA A 277 -7.17 -15.96 -23.61
C ALA A 277 -6.94 -14.44 -23.43
N HIS A 278 -6.64 -13.99 -22.22
CA HIS A 278 -6.45 -12.58 -21.87
C HIS A 278 -5.12 -12.31 -21.15
N PRO A 279 -3.96 -12.52 -21.81
CA PRO A 279 -2.64 -12.54 -21.16
C PRO A 279 -2.18 -11.19 -20.60
N LYS A 280 -2.82 -10.09 -20.99
CA LYS A 280 -2.51 -8.72 -20.53
C LYS A 280 -3.47 -8.19 -19.48
N ALA A 281 -4.53 -8.93 -19.14
CA ALA A 281 -5.54 -8.47 -18.21
C ALA A 281 -5.08 -8.68 -16.77
N ALA A 282 -5.06 -7.62 -15.97
CA ALA A 282 -4.80 -7.71 -14.53
C ALA A 282 -6.00 -8.30 -13.76
N ARG A 283 -7.22 -8.09 -14.26
CA ARG A 283 -8.47 -8.63 -13.72
C ARG A 283 -9.35 -9.17 -14.83
N ILE A 284 -9.88 -10.38 -14.63
CA ILE A 284 -10.79 -11.03 -15.57
C ILE A 284 -12.05 -11.43 -14.79
N THR A 285 -13.18 -10.82 -15.14
CA THR A 285 -14.48 -11.16 -14.55
C THR A 285 -15.12 -12.27 -15.34
N SER A 286 -15.48 -13.36 -14.67
CA SER A 286 -16.23 -14.48 -15.24
C SER A 286 -17.74 -14.38 -14.95
N THR A 287 -18.52 -15.23 -15.57
CA THR A 287 -19.96 -15.36 -15.30
C THR A 287 -20.29 -16.33 -14.15
N ILE A 288 -19.27 -16.93 -13.52
CA ILE A 288 -19.43 -17.92 -12.45
C ILE A 288 -20.13 -17.30 -11.23
N ASP A 289 -21.12 -18.00 -10.70
CA ASP A 289 -21.66 -17.78 -9.38
C ASP A 289 -20.74 -18.43 -8.34
N PRO A 290 -20.13 -17.69 -7.42
CA PRO A 290 -19.12 -18.25 -6.51
C PRO A 290 -19.72 -19.19 -5.46
N ASN A 291 -20.98 -19.00 -5.08
CA ASN A 291 -21.64 -19.86 -4.10
C ASN A 291 -22.00 -21.21 -4.73
N LEU A 292 -22.60 -21.18 -5.93
CA LEU A 292 -22.90 -22.38 -6.67
C LEU A 292 -21.60 -23.16 -6.97
N GLN A 293 -20.58 -22.51 -7.48
CA GLN A 293 -19.29 -23.14 -7.79
C GLN A 293 -18.70 -23.84 -6.56
N ARG A 294 -18.66 -23.16 -5.41
CA ARG A 294 -18.13 -23.74 -4.16
C ARG A 294 -18.94 -24.94 -3.71
N THR A 295 -20.27 -24.84 -3.71
CA THR A 295 -21.14 -25.97 -3.33
C THR A 295 -20.93 -27.19 -4.22
N LEU A 296 -20.75 -26.98 -5.52
CA LEU A 296 -20.50 -28.07 -6.47
C LEU A 296 -19.11 -28.69 -6.25
N GLU A 297 -18.07 -27.87 -6.06
CA GLU A 297 -16.71 -28.34 -5.77
C GLU A 297 -16.67 -29.17 -4.46
N GLU A 298 -17.33 -28.71 -3.41
CA GLU A 298 -17.44 -29.42 -2.13
C GLU A 298 -18.17 -30.79 -2.31
N ARG A 299 -19.28 -30.81 -3.04
CA ARG A 299 -20.01 -32.05 -3.31
C ARG A 299 -19.19 -33.03 -4.15
N VAL A 300 -18.54 -32.56 -5.22
CA VAL A 300 -17.68 -33.41 -6.04
C VAL A 300 -16.52 -33.97 -5.19
N THR A 301 -15.85 -33.13 -4.42
CA THR A 301 -14.74 -33.55 -3.55
C THR A 301 -15.19 -34.60 -2.54
N SER A 302 -16.34 -34.39 -1.89
CA SER A 302 -16.92 -35.35 -0.93
C SER A 302 -17.30 -36.67 -1.57
N TYR A 303 -17.91 -36.63 -2.75
CA TYR A 303 -18.31 -37.85 -3.46
C TYR A 303 -17.09 -38.68 -3.92
N PHE A 304 -16.03 -37.98 -4.40
CA PHE A 304 -14.85 -38.63 -4.94
C PHE A 304 -13.79 -38.99 -3.89
N SER A 305 -13.95 -38.57 -2.64
CA SER A 305 -13.01 -38.92 -1.56
C SER A 305 -12.83 -40.40 -1.30
N ASN A 306 -13.86 -41.20 -1.65
CA ASN A 306 -13.88 -42.65 -1.46
C ASN A 306 -13.65 -43.44 -2.77
N LEU A 307 -13.34 -42.78 -3.88
CA LEU A 307 -13.10 -43.41 -5.17
C LEU A 307 -11.58 -43.60 -5.42
N PRO A 308 -11.22 -44.56 -6.32
CA PRO A 308 -9.82 -44.76 -6.66
C PRO A 308 -9.12 -43.50 -7.14
N GLU A 309 -7.83 -43.35 -6.82
CA GLU A 309 -6.96 -42.33 -7.38
C GLU A 309 -7.03 -42.32 -8.92
N ARG A 310 -7.01 -41.13 -9.55
CA ARG A 310 -7.13 -40.89 -11.00
C ARG A 310 -8.55 -40.95 -11.56
N THR A 311 -9.58 -40.87 -10.74
CA THR A 311 -10.94 -40.68 -11.22
C THR A 311 -11.20 -39.24 -11.64
N SER A 312 -11.77 -39.02 -12.82
CA SER A 312 -12.13 -37.70 -13.31
C SER A 312 -13.64 -37.49 -13.22
N ALA A 313 -14.07 -36.28 -12.90
CA ALA A 313 -15.47 -35.91 -12.82
C ALA A 313 -15.77 -34.66 -13.65
N ALA A 314 -16.98 -34.60 -14.19
CA ALA A 314 -17.57 -33.40 -14.75
C ALA A 314 -19.01 -33.25 -14.25
N LEU A 315 -19.41 -32.03 -13.90
CA LEU A 315 -20.75 -31.72 -13.45
C LEU A 315 -21.31 -30.60 -14.31
N LEU A 316 -22.51 -30.80 -14.84
CA LEU A 316 -23.26 -29.81 -15.59
C LEU A 316 -24.52 -29.44 -14.80
N VAL A 317 -24.68 -28.14 -14.57
CA VAL A 317 -25.92 -27.58 -13.99
C VAL A 317 -26.57 -26.69 -15.03
N VAL A 318 -27.83 -26.92 -15.28
CA VAL A 318 -28.65 -26.17 -16.25
C VAL A 318 -29.81 -25.55 -15.47
N ASP A 319 -30.05 -24.27 -15.70
CA ASP A 319 -31.21 -23.55 -15.23
C ASP A 319 -32.33 -23.76 -16.26
N ASN A 320 -33.54 -24.11 -15.79
CA ASN A 320 -34.71 -24.39 -16.65
C ASN A 320 -35.61 -23.16 -16.72
#